data_c5218e929d9e9e24a9a28b50214731dd
#
_entry.id   c5218e929d9e9e24a9a28b50214731dd
#
_cell.length_a   1.000
_cell.length_b   1.000
_cell.length_c   1.000
_cell.angle_alpha   90.00
_cell.angle_beta   90.00
_cell.angle_gamma   90.00
#
_symmetry.space_group_name_H-M   'P 1'
#
loop_
_entity.id
_entity.type
_entity.pdbx_description
1 polymer ?
#
loop_
_entity_poly.entity_id
_entity_poly.type
_entity_poly.pdbx_seq_one_letter_code
_entity_poly.pdbx_strand_id
1 'polypeptide(L)'
;NYDKEIPYSVEVEVESFLDEEPDEQHPEGMIRIGAVIYVERDSQKGIIIGKGGKALKRVGTQARREIEAFFGKPVFLQLFVKVDKDWRSSQMRLRHYGYDLN
;
A
#
# COMPACT_ATOMS: atom_id res chain seq x y z
N ASN A 1 -6.54 10.69 24.02
CA ASN A 1 -6.07 10.46 23.56
C ASN A 1 -5.93 10.11 22.32
N TYR A 2 -6.53 10.23 21.39
CA TYR A 2 -6.47 9.89 20.25
C TYR A 2 -5.87 10.78 19.38
N ASP A 3 -6.08 11.84 19.35
CA ASP A 3 -5.51 12.82 18.55
C ASP A 3 -4.07 12.79 18.62
N LYS A 4 -3.50 12.37 19.62
CA LYS A 4 -2.12 12.34 19.63
C LYS A 4 -1.63 11.10 19.08
N GLU A 5 -2.47 10.17 18.83
CA GLU A 5 -2.03 8.98 18.28
C GLU A 5 -1.68 9.06 16.88
N ILE A 6 -2.18 10.01 16.15
CA ILE A 6 -1.85 10.12 14.73
C ILE A 6 -1.17 11.42 14.49
N PRO A 7 0.10 11.49 14.84
CA PRO A 7 0.83 12.73 14.65
C PRO A 7 1.18 13.04 13.22
N TYR A 8 0.87 12.13 12.31
CA TYR A 8 1.19 12.35 10.91
C TYR A 8 0.16 11.67 10.04
N SER A 9 0.16 12.02 8.79
CA SER A 9 -0.74 11.44 7.82
C SER A 9 -0.03 10.38 7.00
N VAL A 10 -0.76 9.33 6.68
CA VAL A 10 -0.26 8.24 5.87
C VAL A 10 -1.30 7.96 4.82
N GLU A 11 -0.84 7.78 3.59
CA GLU A 11 -1.73 7.46 2.49
C GLU A 11 -1.21 6.23 1.78
N VAL A 12 -2.13 5.37 1.34
CA VAL A 12 -1.75 4.16 0.61
C VAL A 12 -2.37 4.24 -0.77
N GLU A 13 -1.55 4.01 -1.78
CA GLU A 13 -2.02 4.05 -3.15
C GLU A 13 -1.66 2.75 -3.84
N VAL A 14 -2.64 2.10 -4.45
CA VAL A 14 -2.39 0.89 -5.22
C VAL A 14 -1.96 1.33 -6.61
N GLU A 15 -0.72 1.00 -6.96
CA GLU A 15 -0.17 1.39 -8.24
C GLU A 15 -0.40 0.37 -9.33
N SER A 16 -0.53 -0.89 -8.96
CA SER A 16 -0.75 -1.93 -9.94
C SER A 16 -1.58 -3.03 -9.33
N PHE A 17 -2.43 -3.60 -10.13
CA PHE A 17 -3.27 -4.72 -9.73
C PHE A 17 -3.43 -5.59 -10.95
N LEU A 18 -2.94 -6.81 -10.87
CA LEU A 18 -2.96 -7.72 -12.01
C LEU A 18 -3.52 -9.06 -11.57
N ASP A 19 -4.61 -9.46 -12.20
CA ASP A 19 -5.24 -10.74 -11.93
C ASP A 19 -4.80 -11.70 -13.03
N GLU A 20 -3.78 -12.49 -12.75
CA GLU A 20 -3.17 -13.35 -13.74
C GLU A 20 -3.98 -14.62 -13.94
N GLU A 21 -4.03 -15.06 -15.20
CA GLU A 21 -4.74 -16.26 -15.54
C GLU A 21 -4.10 -17.48 -14.91
N PRO A 22 -4.87 -18.54 -14.67
CA PRO A 22 -4.29 -19.77 -14.17
C PRO A 22 -3.23 -20.35 -15.11
N ASP A 23 -2.21 -20.94 -14.54
CA ASP A 23 -1.18 -21.61 -15.30
C ASP A 23 -0.73 -22.84 -14.50
N GLU A 24 0.36 -23.47 -14.95
CA GLU A 24 0.82 -24.70 -14.32
C GLU A 24 1.28 -24.49 -12.90
N GLN A 25 1.91 -23.35 -12.65
CA GLN A 25 2.42 -23.04 -11.32
C GLN A 25 1.31 -22.58 -10.38
N HIS A 26 0.30 -21.91 -10.93
CA HIS A 26 -0.78 -21.36 -10.15
C HIS A 26 -2.11 -21.74 -10.78
N PRO A 27 -2.58 -22.96 -10.50
CA PRO A 27 -3.80 -23.46 -11.16
C PRO A 27 -5.03 -22.58 -10.90
N GLU A 28 -5.08 -21.90 -9.76
CA GLU A 28 -6.21 -21.03 -9.48
C GLU A 28 -5.94 -19.58 -9.87
N GLY A 29 -4.82 -19.33 -10.56
CA GLY A 29 -4.44 -17.99 -10.90
C GLY A 29 -3.64 -17.34 -9.80
N MET A 30 -3.31 -16.08 -9.99
CA MET A 30 -2.52 -15.34 -8.99
C MET A 30 -2.82 -13.87 -9.15
N ILE A 31 -2.87 -13.17 -8.05
CA ILE A 31 -3.09 -11.73 -8.05
C ILE A 31 -1.78 -11.06 -7.65
N ARG A 32 -1.36 -10.08 -8.44
CA ARG A 32 -0.16 -9.29 -8.14
C ARG A 32 -0.58 -7.86 -7.85
N ILE A 33 -0.15 -7.35 -6.72
CA ILE A 33 -0.51 -6.01 -6.28
C ILE A 33 0.75 -5.27 -5.90
N GLY A 34 0.88 -4.05 -6.43
CA GLY A 34 1.93 -3.15 -6.01
C GLY A 34 1.29 -1.94 -5.37
N ALA A 35 1.72 -1.60 -4.17
CA ALA A 35 1.16 -0.48 -3.45
C ALA A 35 2.26 0.37 -2.85
N VAL A 36 2.00 1.66 -2.72
CA VAL A 36 2.95 2.61 -2.17
C VAL A 36 2.32 3.25 -0.94
N ILE A 37 3.08 3.28 0.13
CA ILE A 37 2.68 3.98 1.35
C ILE A 37 3.43 5.31 1.35
N TYR A 38 2.69 6.41 1.35
CA TYR A 38 3.28 7.74 1.34
C TYR A 38 3.31 8.29 2.74
N VAL A 39 4.45 8.84 3.11
CA VAL A 39 4.62 9.51 4.39
C VAL A 39 5.24 10.87 4.12
N GLU A 40 5.15 11.76 5.10
CA GLU A 40 5.63 13.11 4.91
C GLU A 40 7.07 13.32 5.32
N ARG A 41 7.62 12.45 6.16
CA ARG A 41 8.95 12.63 6.70
C ARG A 41 9.75 11.35 6.71
N ASP A 42 11.07 11.49 6.64
CA ASP A 42 11.95 10.33 6.70
C ASP A 42 11.79 9.55 8.00
N SER A 43 11.55 10.24 9.10
CA SER A 43 11.39 9.55 10.37
C SER A 43 10.16 8.64 10.35
N GLN A 44 9.11 9.08 9.68
CA GLN A 44 7.91 8.25 9.55
C GLN A 44 8.19 7.02 8.69
N LYS A 45 8.96 7.21 7.63
CA LYS A 45 9.33 6.08 6.78
C LYS A 45 10.07 5.03 7.58
N GLY A 46 11.02 5.48 8.41
CA GLY A 46 11.77 4.55 9.24
C GLY A 46 10.90 3.77 10.19
N ILE A 47 9.91 4.44 10.78
CA ILE A 47 9.00 3.79 11.72
C ILE A 47 8.16 2.73 11.01
N ILE A 48 7.65 3.07 9.83
CA ILE A 48 6.79 2.14 9.10
C ILE A 48 7.57 0.92 8.61
N ILE A 49 8.77 1.14 8.11
CA ILE A 49 9.61 0.03 7.65
C ILE A 49 10.06 -0.81 8.83
N GLY A 50 10.44 -0.14 9.90
CA GLY A 50 10.92 -0.84 11.08
C GLY A 50 12.35 -1.32 10.92
N LYS A 51 12.86 -1.88 11.98
CA LYS A 51 14.24 -2.34 12.01
C LYS A 51 14.40 -3.52 11.08
N GLY A 52 15.27 -3.39 10.10
CA GLY A 52 15.50 -4.46 9.14
C GLY A 52 14.27 -4.77 8.30
N GLY A 53 13.32 -3.84 8.21
CA GLY A 53 12.12 -4.05 7.42
C GLY A 53 11.08 -4.92 8.08
N LYS A 54 11.23 -5.24 9.35
CA LYS A 54 10.34 -6.20 10.01
C LYS A 54 8.92 -5.71 10.14
N ALA A 55 8.74 -4.42 10.45
CA ALA A 55 7.39 -3.90 10.63
C ALA A 55 6.62 -3.93 9.32
N LEU A 56 7.27 -3.49 8.24
CA LEU A 56 6.64 -3.49 6.94
C LEU A 56 6.32 -4.90 6.47
N LYS A 57 7.23 -5.83 6.73
CA LYS A 57 7.02 -7.21 6.33
C LYS A 57 5.82 -7.80 7.07
N ARG A 58 5.67 -7.48 8.34
CA ARG A 58 4.55 -7.98 9.13
C ARG A 58 3.23 -7.46 8.58
N VAL A 59 3.18 -6.17 8.28
CA VAL A 59 1.98 -5.56 7.73
C VAL A 59 1.67 -6.18 6.37
N GLY A 60 2.68 -6.35 5.54
CA GLY A 60 2.47 -6.94 4.21
C GLY A 60 1.97 -8.35 4.27
N THR A 61 2.52 -9.15 5.19
CA THR A 61 2.09 -10.53 5.33
C THR A 61 0.64 -10.60 5.77
N GLN A 62 0.25 -9.78 6.73
CA GLN A 62 -1.12 -9.78 7.21
C GLN A 62 -2.08 -9.31 6.13
N ALA A 63 -1.72 -8.25 5.44
CA ALA A 63 -2.58 -7.74 4.37
C ALA A 63 -2.73 -8.77 3.26
N ARG A 64 -1.63 -9.43 2.89
CA ARG A 64 -1.67 -10.44 1.86
C ARG A 64 -2.62 -11.57 2.23
N ARG A 65 -2.55 -12.01 3.47
CA ARG A 65 -3.42 -13.11 3.91
C ARG A 65 -4.89 -12.71 3.85
N GLU A 66 -5.20 -11.49 4.22
CA GLU A 66 -6.58 -11.03 4.17
C GLU A 66 -7.07 -10.92 2.74
N ILE A 67 -6.21 -10.45 1.84
CA ILE A 67 -6.58 -10.34 0.44
C ILE A 67 -6.75 -11.73 -0.17
N GLU A 68 -5.88 -12.66 0.18
CA GLU A 68 -6.00 -14.03 -0.30
C GLU A 68 -7.31 -14.66 0.16
N ALA A 69 -7.68 -14.39 1.41
CA ALA A 69 -8.94 -14.92 1.92
C ALA A 69 -10.13 -14.34 1.17
N PHE A 70 -10.03 -13.06 0.81
CA PHE A 70 -11.11 -12.40 0.12
C PHE A 70 -11.29 -12.93 -1.31
N PHE A 71 -10.20 -13.09 -2.03
CA PHE A 71 -10.26 -13.51 -3.43
C PHE A 71 -10.18 -15.01 -3.62
N GLY A 72 -9.70 -15.73 -2.63
CA GLY A 72 -9.54 -17.18 -2.76
C GLY A 72 -8.41 -17.57 -3.70
N LYS A 73 -7.42 -16.72 -3.86
CA LYS A 73 -6.30 -16.95 -4.75
C LYS A 73 -5.00 -16.55 -4.08
N PRO A 74 -3.88 -17.12 -4.52
CA PRO A 74 -2.58 -16.63 -4.04
C PRO A 74 -2.39 -15.17 -4.44
N VAL A 75 -1.76 -14.42 -3.56
CA VAL A 75 -1.52 -13.00 -3.79
C VAL A 75 -0.05 -12.70 -3.58
N PHE A 76 0.54 -11.99 -4.54
CA PHE A 76 1.88 -11.44 -4.41
C PHE A 76 1.73 -9.95 -4.16
N LEU A 77 2.08 -9.50 -2.98
CA LEU A 77 1.91 -8.12 -2.58
C LEU A 77 3.26 -7.47 -2.38
N GLN A 78 3.51 -6.40 -3.11
CA GLN A 78 4.71 -5.60 -2.97
C GLN A 78 4.33 -4.26 -2.35
N LEU A 79 5.03 -3.89 -1.28
CA LEU A 79 4.81 -2.63 -0.61
C LEU A 79 6.05 -1.79 -0.70
N PHE A 80 5.87 -0.53 -1.03
CA PHE A 80 6.93 0.46 -1.07
C PHE A 80 6.55 1.60 -0.16
N VAL A 81 7.54 2.24 0.44
CA VAL A 81 7.30 3.40 1.28
C VAL A 81 8.05 4.57 0.65
N LYS A 82 7.36 5.65 0.38
CA LYS A 82 7.96 6.83 -0.20
C LYS A 82 7.71 8.04 0.67
N VAL A 83 8.71 8.90 0.75
CA VAL A 83 8.58 10.16 1.45
C VAL A 83 8.22 11.22 0.42
N ASP A 84 7.12 11.89 0.66
CA ASP A 84 6.69 12.98 -0.21
C ASP A 84 6.19 14.08 0.70
N LYS A 85 7.02 15.08 0.90
CA LYS A 85 6.71 16.14 1.85
C LYS A 85 5.48 16.93 1.45
N ASP A 86 5.14 16.90 0.18
CA ASP A 86 3.99 17.63 -0.31
C ASP A 86 2.86 16.73 -0.75
N TRP A 87 2.91 15.45 -0.37
CA TRP A 87 1.93 14.51 -0.91
C TRP A 87 0.50 14.93 -0.62
N ARG A 88 0.26 15.54 0.53
CA ARG A 88 -1.10 15.96 0.87
C ARG A 88 -1.61 17.01 -0.13
N SER A 89 -0.77 17.98 -0.45
CA SER A 89 -1.15 18.98 -1.43
C SER A 89 -1.33 18.35 -2.80
N SER A 90 -0.46 17.44 -3.16
CA SER A 90 -0.55 16.75 -4.44
C SER A 90 -1.83 15.93 -4.53
N GLN A 91 -2.17 15.23 -3.47
CA GLN A 91 -3.37 14.43 -3.44
C GLN A 91 -4.62 15.29 -3.55
N MET A 92 -4.61 16.42 -2.86
CA MET A 92 -5.75 17.33 -2.94
C MET A 92 -5.92 17.86 -4.35
N ARG A 93 -4.83 18.22 -5.01
CA ARG A 93 -4.92 18.70 -6.38
C ARG A 93 -5.39 17.62 -7.32
N LEU A 94 -4.89 16.42 -7.17
CA LEU A 94 -5.33 15.31 -8.00
C LEU A 94 -6.80 15.01 -7.81
N ARG A 95 -7.24 15.03 -6.57
CA ARG A 95 -8.62 14.77 -6.27
C ARG A 95 -9.52 15.82 -6.90
N HIS A 96 -9.10 17.06 -6.83
CA HIS A 96 -9.87 18.16 -7.41
C HIS A 96 -10.00 18.01 -8.91
N TYR A 97 -8.88 17.80 -9.58
CA TYR A 97 -8.89 17.67 -11.04
C TYR A 97 -9.55 16.38 -11.47
N GLY A 98 -9.42 15.34 -10.68
CA GLY A 98 -10.03 14.07 -11.01
C GLY A 98 -11.54 14.14 -11.04
N TYR A 99 -12.10 14.85 -10.10
CA TYR A 99 -13.54 15.03 -10.09
C TYR A 99 -14.00 15.81 -11.31
N ASP A 100 -13.25 16.80 -11.68
CA ASP A 100 -13.62 17.61 -12.84
C ASP A 100 -13.59 16.77 -14.12
N LEU A 101 -12.67 15.83 -14.19
CA LEU A 101 -12.57 14.98 -15.36
C LEU A 101 -13.65 13.93 -15.41
N ASN A 102 -14.11 13.52 -14.25
CA ASN A 102 -15.15 12.51 -14.18
C ASN A 102 -16.53 13.11 -14.27
#